data_5441e5e7491751cf82b02e000cd97799
#
_entry.id   5441e5e7491751cf82b02e000cd97799
#
_cell.length_a   1.000
_cell.length_b   1.000
_cell.length_c   1.000
_cell.angle_alpha   90.00
_cell.angle_beta   90.00
_cell.angle_gamma   90.00
#
_symmetry.space_group_name_H-M   'P 1'
#
loop_
_entity.id
_entity.type
_entity.pdbx_description
1 polymer ?
#
loop_
_entity_poly.entity_id
_entity_poly.type
_entity_poly.pdbx_seq_one_letter_code
_entity_poly.pdbx_strand_id
1 'polypeptide(L)'
;MKSITRKEEMIMLAILNLGEDAYLVSIQAYLSEIFEKKVSLTSVHLPLRRLEKINYLESKMGEATAVRGGRRKKLYEVTDIGYKALESYRNISNKLWNNYFEMEAR
;
A
#
# COMPACT_ATOMS: atom_id res chain seq x y z
N MET A 1 -7.44 13.05 10.91
CA MET A 1 -6.82 11.96 10.13
C MET A 1 -5.99 12.55 9.01
N LYS A 2 -4.76 12.11 8.86
CA LYS A 2 -3.90 12.61 7.78
C LYS A 2 -4.32 12.00 6.44
N SER A 3 -4.40 12.86 5.43
CA SER A 3 -4.77 12.42 4.09
C SER A 3 -3.61 11.69 3.40
N ILE A 4 -3.96 10.83 2.47
CA ILE A 4 -3.00 10.10 1.66
C ILE A 4 -3.26 10.36 0.18
N THR A 5 -2.22 10.18 -0.62
CA THR A 5 -2.35 10.27 -2.08
C THR A 5 -2.93 8.96 -2.63
N ARG A 6 -3.39 9.01 -3.87
CA ARG A 6 -3.84 7.82 -4.58
C ARG A 6 -2.75 6.74 -4.61
N LYS A 7 -1.51 7.16 -4.86
CA LYS A 7 -0.37 6.26 -4.90
C LYS A 7 -0.13 5.58 -3.55
N GLU A 8 -0.25 6.36 -2.47
CA GLU A 8 -0.10 5.83 -1.12
C GLU A 8 -1.21 4.83 -0.80
N GLU A 9 -2.43 5.13 -1.21
CA GLU A 9 -3.55 4.20 -1.06
C GLU A 9 -3.25 2.87 -1.77
N MET A 10 -2.77 2.93 -2.99
CA MET A 10 -2.45 1.73 -3.76
C MET A 10 -1.33 0.91 -3.13
N ILE A 11 -0.31 1.58 -2.57
CA ILE A 11 0.77 0.90 -1.86
C ILE A 11 0.25 0.19 -0.61
N MET A 12 -0.60 0.85 0.17
CA MET A 12 -1.20 0.23 1.36
C MET A 12 -2.06 -0.98 0.98
N LEU A 13 -2.82 -0.89 -0.09
CA LEU A 13 -3.62 -2.02 -0.58
C LEU A 13 -2.74 -3.17 -1.07
N ALA A 14 -1.62 -2.86 -1.71
CA ALA A 14 -0.64 -3.87 -2.10
C ALA A 14 -0.11 -4.61 -0.87
N ILE A 15 0.20 -3.89 0.20
CA ILE A 15 0.68 -4.49 1.45
C ILE A 15 -0.37 -5.43 2.03
N LEU A 16 -1.64 -5.02 2.04
CA LEU A 16 -2.72 -5.87 2.51
C LEU A 16 -2.85 -7.16 1.69
N ASN A 17 -2.68 -7.06 0.38
CA ASN A 17 -2.75 -8.22 -0.50
C ASN A 17 -1.55 -9.15 -0.35
N LEU A 18 -0.36 -8.61 -0.09
CA LEU A 18 0.86 -9.41 0.06
C LEU A 18 0.97 -10.06 1.44
N GLY A 19 0.28 -9.51 2.44
CA GLY A 19 0.29 -10.08 3.78
C GLY A 19 1.69 -10.08 4.39
N GLU A 20 2.17 -11.25 4.79
CA GLU A 20 3.46 -11.40 5.46
C GLU A 20 4.66 -11.20 4.53
N ASP A 21 4.43 -11.13 3.22
CA ASP A 21 5.49 -10.97 2.22
C ASP A 21 5.57 -9.55 1.67
N ALA A 22 5.17 -8.55 2.45
CA ALA A 22 5.13 -7.15 2.00
C ALA A 22 6.44 -6.42 2.33
N TYR A 23 7.33 -6.34 1.36
CA TYR A 23 8.57 -5.57 1.44
C TYR A 23 8.77 -4.78 0.14
N LEU A 24 9.76 -3.89 0.11
CA LEU A 24 9.93 -2.95 -1.00
C LEU A 24 9.85 -3.62 -2.38
N VAL A 25 10.62 -4.69 -2.57
CA VAL A 25 10.70 -5.34 -3.88
C VAL A 25 9.41 -6.08 -4.23
N SER A 26 8.78 -6.77 -3.26
CA SER A 26 7.53 -7.48 -3.51
C SER A 26 6.39 -6.51 -3.81
N ILE A 27 6.36 -5.37 -3.12
CA ILE A 27 5.36 -4.32 -3.37
C ILE A 27 5.53 -3.76 -4.78
N GLN A 28 6.77 -3.45 -5.16
CA GLN A 28 7.08 -2.94 -6.50
C GLN A 28 6.69 -3.95 -7.59
N ALA A 29 7.03 -5.22 -7.38
CA ALA A 29 6.70 -6.28 -8.34
C ALA A 29 5.19 -6.47 -8.49
N TYR A 30 4.47 -6.47 -7.37
CA TYR A 30 3.01 -6.60 -7.36
C TYR A 30 2.34 -5.44 -8.12
N LEU A 31 2.75 -4.20 -7.82
CA LEU A 31 2.20 -3.04 -8.50
C LEU A 31 2.54 -3.00 -9.97
N SER A 32 3.76 -3.43 -10.34
CA SER A 32 4.16 -3.52 -11.74
C SER A 32 3.28 -4.49 -12.52
N GLU A 33 2.93 -5.61 -11.91
CA GLU A 33 2.03 -6.59 -12.49
C GLU A 33 0.62 -6.02 -12.66
N ILE A 34 0.09 -5.36 -11.62
CA ILE A 34 -1.25 -4.77 -11.66
C ILE A 34 -1.34 -3.69 -12.75
N PHE A 35 -0.33 -2.84 -12.88
CA PHE A 35 -0.34 -1.76 -13.87
C PHE A 35 0.13 -2.19 -15.25
N GLU A 36 0.61 -3.43 -15.38
CA GLU A 36 1.16 -3.96 -16.64
C GLU A 36 2.27 -3.07 -17.20
N LYS A 37 3.05 -2.46 -16.31
CA LYS A 37 4.22 -1.67 -16.66
C LYS A 37 5.16 -1.60 -15.46
N LYS A 38 6.45 -1.37 -15.73
CA LYS A 38 7.44 -1.30 -14.66
C LYS A 38 7.23 -0.09 -13.76
N VAL A 39 7.06 -0.35 -12.47
CA VAL A 39 7.01 0.66 -11.42
C VAL A 39 8.42 0.75 -10.81
N SER A 40 8.96 1.95 -10.65
CA SER A 40 10.31 2.11 -10.11
C SER A 40 10.33 1.87 -8.60
N LEU A 41 11.46 1.38 -8.09
CA LEU A 41 11.65 1.19 -6.64
C LEU A 41 11.56 2.51 -5.90
N THR A 42 12.10 3.59 -6.46
CA THR A 42 12.06 4.91 -5.84
C THR A 42 10.63 5.40 -5.65
N SER A 43 9.76 5.17 -6.63
CA SER A 43 8.37 5.60 -6.56
C SER A 43 7.58 4.86 -5.47
N VAL A 44 8.06 3.71 -5.04
CA VAL A 44 7.45 2.94 -3.94
C VAL A 44 8.11 3.33 -2.61
N HIS A 45 9.43 3.48 -2.61
CA HIS A 45 10.21 3.73 -1.39
C HIS A 45 9.80 5.02 -0.66
N LEU A 46 9.66 6.13 -1.39
CA LEU A 46 9.34 7.42 -0.78
C LEU A 46 7.96 7.43 -0.11
N PRO A 47 6.88 6.94 -0.76
CA PRO A 47 5.60 6.83 -0.07
C PRO A 47 5.62 5.90 1.14
N LEU A 48 6.39 4.80 1.08
CA LEU A 48 6.52 3.90 2.23
C LEU A 48 7.09 4.63 3.45
N ARG A 49 8.11 5.45 3.23
CA ARG A 49 8.73 6.25 4.31
C ARG A 49 7.73 7.22 4.93
N ARG A 50 6.98 7.93 4.11
CA ARG A 50 5.98 8.86 4.60
C ARG A 50 4.88 8.17 5.38
N LEU A 51 4.36 7.07 4.85
CA LEU A 51 3.28 6.30 5.51
C LEU A 51 3.73 5.75 6.86
N GLU A 52 4.97 5.30 6.96
CA GLU A 52 5.52 4.85 8.23
C GLU A 52 5.65 6.01 9.21
N LYS A 53 6.09 7.18 8.72
CA LYS A 53 6.25 8.37 9.54
C LYS A 53 4.94 8.86 10.14
N ILE A 54 3.84 8.75 9.41
CA ILE A 54 2.51 9.14 9.91
C ILE A 54 1.78 8.00 10.61
N ASN A 55 2.46 6.89 10.86
CA ASN A 55 1.95 5.73 11.59
C ASN A 55 0.81 4.98 10.89
N TYR A 56 0.70 5.11 9.58
CA TYR A 56 -0.22 4.28 8.81
C TYR A 56 0.37 2.93 8.45
N LEU A 57 1.70 2.82 8.52
CA LEU A 57 2.44 1.57 8.37
C LEU A 57 3.37 1.37 9.56
N GLU A 58 3.56 0.12 9.92
CA GLU A 58 4.62 -0.32 10.82
C GLU A 58 5.56 -1.22 10.02
N SER A 59 6.81 -1.27 10.45
CA SER A 59 7.78 -2.16 9.82
C SER A 59 8.54 -2.96 10.87
N LYS A 60 9.00 -4.12 10.46
CA LYS A 60 9.87 -4.96 11.26
C LYS A 60 10.89 -5.60 10.34
N MET A 61 12.05 -5.93 10.88
CA MET A 61 13.06 -6.66 10.13
C MET A 61 12.70 -8.14 10.15
N GLY A 62 12.57 -8.73 8.97
CA GLY A 62 12.37 -10.15 8.83
C GLY A 62 13.65 -10.90 9.12
N GLU A 63 13.56 -12.23 9.19
CA GLU A 63 14.73 -13.06 9.40
C GLU A 63 15.66 -13.02 8.18
N ALA A 64 16.96 -13.14 8.42
CA ALA A 64 17.93 -13.26 7.34
C ALA A 64 17.66 -14.55 6.57
N THR A 65 17.69 -14.45 5.24
CA THR A 65 17.53 -15.66 4.42
C THR A 65 18.75 -16.56 4.55
N ALA A 66 18.55 -17.87 4.45
CA ALA A 66 19.64 -18.84 4.45
C ALA A 66 20.48 -18.78 3.17
N VAL A 67 20.06 -17.98 2.20
CA VAL A 67 20.77 -17.83 0.93
C VAL A 67 21.99 -16.95 1.13
N ARG A 68 23.10 -17.35 0.53
CA ARG A 68 24.37 -16.60 0.59
C ARG A 68 24.15 -15.15 0.15
N GLY A 69 24.53 -14.20 0.99
CA GLY A 69 24.33 -12.78 0.76
C GLY A 69 22.91 -12.28 1.06
N GLY A 70 22.06 -13.14 1.61
CA GLY A 70 20.71 -12.77 1.98
C GLY A 70 20.70 -11.73 3.09
N ARG A 71 20.01 -10.60 2.85
CA ARG A 71 19.84 -9.55 3.84
C ARG A 71 18.48 -9.70 4.50
N ARG A 72 18.38 -9.19 5.73
CA ARG A 72 17.08 -9.12 6.40
C ARG A 72 16.20 -8.14 5.61
N LYS A 73 14.97 -8.55 5.37
CA LYS A 73 14.00 -7.73 4.66
C LYS A 73 13.24 -6.86 5.65
N LYS A 74 12.99 -5.62 5.28
CA LYS A 74 12.12 -4.75 6.04
C LYS A 74 10.68 -5.03 5.58
N LEU A 75 9.90 -5.64 6.48
CA LEU A 75 8.52 -6.04 6.20
C LEU A 75 7.56 -4.98 6.72
N TYR A 76 6.53 -4.68 5.95
CA TYR A 76 5.55 -3.64 6.27
C TYR A 76 4.20 -4.24 6.59
N GLU A 77 3.49 -3.56 7.47
CA GLU A 77 2.14 -3.94 7.87
C GLU A 77 1.30 -2.66 8.02
N VAL A 78 0.04 -2.72 7.59
CA VAL A 78 -0.88 -1.59 7.76
C VAL A 78 -1.37 -1.57 9.20
N THR A 79 -1.26 -0.41 9.86
CA THR A 79 -1.73 -0.22 11.22
C THR A 79 -3.25 -0.08 11.27
N ASP A 80 -3.81 -0.16 12.48
CA ASP A 80 -5.27 0.04 12.65
C ASP A 80 -5.70 1.42 12.15
N ILE A 81 -4.94 2.47 12.45
CA ILE A 81 -5.29 3.81 11.95
C ILE A 81 -5.10 3.94 10.45
N GLY A 82 -4.10 3.25 9.89
CA GLY A 82 -3.92 3.18 8.44
C GLY A 82 -5.09 2.49 7.76
N TYR A 83 -5.55 1.39 8.32
CA TYR A 83 -6.72 0.68 7.80
C TYR A 83 -7.98 1.53 7.84
N LYS A 84 -8.19 2.26 8.94
CA LYS A 84 -9.32 3.18 9.06
C LYS A 84 -9.28 4.28 8.01
N ALA A 85 -8.08 4.79 7.72
CA ALA A 85 -7.91 5.77 6.65
C ALA A 85 -8.31 5.17 5.29
N LEU A 86 -7.87 3.95 4.99
CA LEU A 86 -8.25 3.26 3.75
C LEU A 86 -9.77 3.07 3.66
N GLU A 87 -10.40 2.61 4.74
CA GLU A 87 -11.86 2.45 4.78
C GLU A 87 -12.58 3.75 4.49
N SER A 88 -12.12 4.86 5.09
CA SER A 88 -12.71 6.18 4.89
C SER A 88 -12.67 6.58 3.41
N TYR A 89 -11.53 6.40 2.75
CA TYR A 89 -11.40 6.71 1.32
C TYR A 89 -12.27 5.82 0.46
N ARG A 90 -12.32 4.53 0.79
CA ARG A 90 -13.19 3.59 0.09
C ARG A 90 -14.65 4.00 0.18
N ASN A 91 -15.12 4.35 1.38
CA ASN A 91 -16.50 4.73 1.62
C ASN A 91 -16.86 6.00 0.85
N ILE A 92 -15.97 7.00 0.85
CA ILE A 92 -16.17 8.23 0.10
C ILE A 92 -16.22 7.93 -1.41
N SER A 93 -15.28 7.15 -1.90
CA SER A 93 -15.24 6.76 -3.31
C SER A 93 -16.51 6.02 -3.73
N ASN A 94 -16.95 5.05 -2.93
CA ASN A 94 -18.18 4.29 -3.19
C ASN A 94 -19.39 5.21 -3.22
N LYS A 95 -19.46 6.16 -2.31
CA LYS A 95 -20.56 7.14 -2.27
C LYS A 95 -20.62 7.98 -3.54
N LEU A 96 -19.45 8.44 -3.98
CA LEU A 96 -19.36 9.23 -5.21
C LEU A 96 -19.77 8.41 -6.44
N TRP A 97 -19.31 7.17 -6.55
CA TRP A 97 -19.69 6.26 -7.63
C TRP A 97 -21.19 5.97 -7.62
N ASN A 98 -21.74 5.68 -6.44
CA ASN A 98 -23.17 5.37 -6.31
C ASN A 98 -24.03 6.57 -6.72
N ASN A 99 -23.63 7.77 -6.32
CA ASN A 99 -24.34 9.00 -6.73
C ASN A 99 -24.32 9.17 -8.25
N TYR A 100 -23.19 8.90 -8.87
CA TYR A 100 -23.07 8.99 -10.33
C TYR A 100 -23.98 7.94 -11.03
N PHE A 101 -23.99 6.71 -10.55
CA PHE A 101 -24.84 5.66 -11.12
C PHE A 101 -26.32 6.00 -10.99
N GLU A 102 -26.73 6.59 -9.88
CA GLU A 102 -28.10 7.06 -9.71
C GLU A 102 -28.46 8.16 -10.72
N MET A 103 -27.55 9.09 -10.96
CA MET A 103 -27.74 10.13 -11.97
C MET A 103 -27.88 9.53 -13.37
N GLU A 104 -27.02 8.56 -13.71
CA GLU A 104 -27.02 7.94 -15.03
C GLU A 104 -28.29 7.14 -15.28
N ALA A 105 -28.89 6.57 -14.24
CA ALA A 105 -30.11 5.77 -14.34
C ALA A 105 -31.38 6.59 -14.52
N ARG A 106 -31.34 7.93 -14.35
CA ARG A 106 -32.49 8.81 -14.48
C ARG A 106 -32.92 9.07 -15.91
#